data_b32a98c5c8830ef8f90531be1a7fbd34
#
_entry.id   b32a98c5c8830ef8f90531be1a7fbd34
#
_cell.length_a   1.000
_cell.length_b   1.000
_cell.length_c   1.000
_cell.angle_alpha   90.00
_cell.angle_beta   90.00
_cell.angle_gamma   90.00
#
_symmetry.space_group_name_H-M   'P 1'
#
loop_
_entity.id
_entity.type
_entity.pdbx_description
1 polymer ?
#
loop_
_entity_poly.entity_id
_entity_poly.type
_entity_poly.pdbx_seq_one_letter_code
_entity_poly.pdbx_strand_id
1 'polypeptide(L)'
;MARRDRSTLWRTQNFLRDPKLVEAIVGRADIGKTDTVYDLGAGRGVITNALARRAGRVVAIEKDPRLFERLRARFADGGKVDVRHADILTHALPRRDYIVFANPPFDATAAIVRRLTTTNPAKMKMCRSPGIGSSIIRFCRKP
;
A
#
# COMPACT_ATOMS: atom_id res chain seq x y z
N MET A 1 22.98 20.70 11.98
CA MET A 1 22.07 20.11 10.94
C MET A 1 22.56 18.70 10.64
N ALA A 2 21.88 17.71 11.15
CA ALA A 2 22.23 16.30 10.91
C ALA A 2 21.96 15.95 9.45
N ARG A 3 22.98 15.56 8.70
CA ARG A 3 22.84 14.92 7.39
C ARG A 3 22.01 13.65 7.60
N ARG A 4 20.75 13.67 7.19
CA ARG A 4 19.93 12.46 7.12
C ARG A 4 20.63 11.47 6.18
N ASP A 5 21.02 10.35 6.76
CA ASP A 5 21.76 9.30 6.08
C ASP A 5 20.90 8.74 4.92
N ARG A 6 21.26 9.11 3.70
CA ARG A 6 20.65 8.60 2.46
C ARG A 6 20.76 7.07 2.35
N SER A 7 21.70 6.44 3.06
CA SER A 7 21.90 5.00 3.03
C SER A 7 20.77 4.22 3.70
N THR A 8 20.16 4.78 4.74
CA THR A 8 19.02 4.15 5.44
C THR A 8 17.73 4.22 4.60
N LEU A 9 17.50 5.33 3.89
CA LEU A 9 16.37 5.49 2.99
C LEU A 9 16.44 4.53 1.79
N TRP A 10 17.64 4.33 1.25
CA TRP A 10 17.87 3.42 0.12
C TRP A 10 17.67 1.96 0.53
N ARG A 11 18.11 1.58 1.73
CA ARG A 11 17.88 0.24 2.29
C ARG A 11 16.40 -0.06 2.48
N THR A 12 15.62 0.87 2.97
CA THR A 12 14.18 0.68 3.21
C THR A 12 13.41 0.48 1.90
N GLN A 13 13.75 1.21 0.84
CA GLN A 13 13.14 1.02 -0.49
C GLN A 13 13.54 -0.32 -1.13
N ASN A 14 14.75 -0.83 -0.85
CA ASN A 14 15.19 -2.13 -1.36
C ASN A 14 14.58 -3.32 -0.61
N PHE A 15 14.28 -3.19 0.67
CA PHE A 15 13.67 -4.27 1.45
C PHE A 15 12.30 -4.70 0.90
N LEU A 16 11.51 -3.77 0.41
CA LEU A 16 10.20 -4.07 -0.15
C LEU A 16 10.25 -4.58 -1.61
N ARG A 17 11.43 -4.82 -2.14
CA ARG A 17 11.65 -5.53 -3.41
C ARG A 17 11.87 -7.04 -3.20
N ASP A 18 12.16 -7.47 -1.98
CA ASP A 18 12.28 -8.89 -1.66
C ASP A 18 10.89 -9.51 -1.49
N PRO A 19 10.46 -10.41 -2.40
CA PRO A 19 9.14 -11.04 -2.34
C PRO A 19 8.91 -11.84 -1.05
N LYS A 20 9.95 -12.46 -0.48
CA LYS A 20 9.84 -13.26 0.76
C LYS A 20 9.56 -12.36 1.96
N LEU A 21 10.24 -11.22 2.03
CA LEU A 21 10.02 -10.27 3.10
C LEU A 21 8.62 -9.64 2.99
N VAL A 22 8.20 -9.27 1.78
CA VAL A 22 6.86 -8.73 1.53
C VAL A 22 5.78 -9.74 1.91
N GLU A 23 5.95 -11.02 1.55
CA GLU A 23 5.02 -12.09 1.96
C GLU A 23 4.94 -12.23 3.49
N ALA A 24 6.06 -12.15 4.19
CA ALA A 24 6.08 -12.22 5.65
C ALA A 24 5.35 -11.03 6.29
N ILE A 25 5.51 -9.84 5.75
CA ILE A 25 4.85 -8.62 6.23
C ILE A 25 3.34 -8.67 5.96
N VAL A 26 2.95 -8.98 4.73
CA VAL A 26 1.55 -9.11 4.33
C VAL A 26 0.86 -10.25 5.09
N GLY A 27 1.59 -11.33 5.37
CA GLY A 27 1.09 -12.45 6.16
C GLY A 27 0.73 -12.12 7.60
N ARG A 28 1.37 -11.10 8.18
CA ARG A 28 1.04 -10.59 9.52
C ARG A 28 -0.12 -9.61 9.54
N ALA A 29 -0.49 -9.09 8.37
CA ALA A 29 -1.67 -8.26 8.23
C ALA A 29 -2.88 -9.16 8.11
N ASP A 30 -3.74 -9.20 9.07
CA ASP A 30 -4.97 -9.98 9.09
C ASP A 30 -5.91 -9.57 7.91
N ILE A 31 -5.58 -10.10 6.73
CA ILE A 31 -6.26 -9.84 5.45
C ILE A 31 -6.94 -11.12 5.00
N GLY A 32 -8.25 -11.05 4.78
CA GLY A 32 -9.09 -12.18 4.38
C GLY A 32 -9.67 -12.04 2.97
N LYS A 33 -10.31 -13.12 2.52
CA LYS A 33 -10.93 -13.23 1.18
C LYS A 33 -12.12 -12.31 0.95
N THR A 34 -12.63 -11.68 1.97
CA THR A 34 -13.72 -10.69 1.88
C THR A 34 -13.22 -9.25 1.88
N ASP A 35 -11.93 -9.05 2.13
CA ASP A 35 -11.37 -7.71 2.25
C ASP A 35 -11.05 -7.09 0.88
N THR A 36 -11.28 -5.78 0.80
CA THR A 36 -10.76 -4.94 -0.28
C THR A 36 -9.56 -4.18 0.25
N VAL A 37 -8.41 -4.35 -0.41
CA VAL A 37 -7.16 -3.72 -0.02
C VAL A 37 -6.71 -2.73 -1.09
N TYR A 38 -6.39 -1.51 -0.67
CA TYR A 38 -5.78 -0.49 -1.51
C TYR A 38 -4.26 -0.53 -1.32
N ASP A 39 -3.55 -0.78 -2.41
CA ASP A 39 -2.10 -0.68 -2.49
C ASP A 39 -1.74 0.69 -3.07
N LEU A 40 -1.31 1.60 -2.20
CA LEU A 40 -1.04 2.98 -2.58
C LEU A 40 0.43 3.15 -2.96
N GLY A 41 0.66 3.49 -4.23
CA GLY A 41 2.00 3.56 -4.80
C GLY A 41 2.55 2.18 -5.12
N ALA A 42 1.80 1.41 -5.87
CA ALA A 42 2.03 -0.02 -6.11
C ALA A 42 3.35 -0.34 -6.83
N GLY A 43 3.92 0.62 -7.55
CA GLY A 43 5.23 0.50 -8.18
C GLY A 43 5.34 -0.70 -9.12
N ARG A 44 6.23 -1.62 -8.82
CA ARG A 44 6.45 -2.85 -9.61
C ARG A 44 5.47 -3.98 -9.28
N GLY A 45 4.60 -3.79 -8.29
CA GLY A 45 3.55 -4.74 -7.94
C GLY A 45 3.98 -5.91 -7.05
N VAL A 46 5.10 -5.80 -6.34
CA VAL A 46 5.54 -6.84 -5.40
C VAL A 46 4.56 -6.98 -4.25
N ILE A 47 4.17 -5.86 -3.66
CA ILE A 47 3.16 -5.82 -2.59
C ILE A 47 1.79 -6.20 -3.15
N THR A 48 1.40 -5.63 -4.29
CA THR A 48 0.15 -5.97 -5.00
C THR A 48 -0.02 -7.47 -5.18
N ASN A 49 1.04 -8.16 -5.62
CA ASN A 49 1.02 -9.60 -5.83
C ASN A 49 0.80 -10.40 -4.53
N ALA A 50 1.47 -10.01 -3.45
CA ALA A 50 1.31 -10.63 -2.14
C ALA A 50 -0.10 -10.40 -1.56
N LEU A 51 -0.65 -9.21 -1.73
CA LEU A 51 -2.01 -8.86 -1.33
C LEU A 51 -3.05 -9.66 -2.12
N ALA A 52 -2.86 -9.83 -3.43
CA ALA A 52 -3.78 -10.56 -4.30
C ALA A 52 -3.93 -12.03 -3.92
N ARG A 53 -2.94 -12.63 -3.28
CA ARG A 53 -3.02 -14.01 -2.78
C ARG A 53 -3.94 -14.16 -1.56
N ARG A 54 -4.18 -13.09 -0.82
CA ARG A 54 -4.89 -13.09 0.47
C ARG A 54 -6.23 -12.38 0.42
N ALA A 55 -6.27 -11.19 -0.16
CA ALA A 55 -7.45 -10.36 -0.25
C ALA A 55 -8.51 -10.92 -1.21
N GLY A 56 -9.73 -10.48 -1.05
CA GLY A 56 -10.80 -10.69 -2.02
C GLY A 56 -10.65 -9.79 -3.24
N ARG A 57 -10.18 -8.55 -3.02
CA ARG A 57 -9.93 -7.57 -4.08
C ARG A 57 -8.74 -6.68 -3.70
N VAL A 58 -7.91 -6.34 -4.68
CA VAL A 58 -6.83 -5.37 -4.54
C VAL A 58 -7.05 -4.23 -5.54
N VAL A 59 -6.98 -3.01 -5.05
CA VAL A 59 -6.97 -1.81 -5.89
C VAL A 59 -5.57 -1.22 -5.82
N ALA A 60 -4.81 -1.37 -6.89
CA ALA A 60 -3.43 -0.89 -6.98
C ALA A 60 -3.39 0.47 -7.66
N ILE A 61 -2.90 1.48 -6.95
CA ILE A 61 -2.82 2.86 -7.43
C ILE A 61 -1.38 3.22 -7.69
N GLU A 62 -1.10 3.66 -8.92
CA GLU A 62 0.22 4.10 -9.34
C GLU A 62 0.13 5.40 -10.14
N LYS A 63 0.96 6.36 -9.80
CA LYS A 63 1.01 7.70 -10.42
C LYS A 63 1.93 7.76 -11.62
N ASP A 64 3.06 7.04 -11.58
CA ASP A 64 4.01 7.00 -12.69
C ASP A 64 3.41 6.25 -13.88
N PRO A 65 3.29 6.87 -15.07
CA PRO A 65 2.65 6.24 -16.21
C PRO A 65 3.38 5.00 -16.71
N ARG A 66 4.71 4.94 -16.59
CA ARG A 66 5.51 3.79 -17.04
C ARG A 66 5.32 2.61 -16.09
N LEU A 67 5.32 2.86 -14.78
CA LEU A 67 5.05 1.83 -13.79
C LEU A 67 3.60 1.36 -13.86
N PHE A 68 2.65 2.27 -14.06
CA PHE A 68 1.24 1.93 -14.26
C PHE A 68 1.06 0.97 -15.45
N GLU A 69 1.64 1.26 -16.61
CA GLU A 69 1.51 0.39 -17.79
C GLU A 69 2.11 -1.01 -17.55
N ARG A 70 3.25 -1.10 -16.88
CA ARG A 70 3.86 -2.38 -16.50
C ARG A 70 2.99 -3.15 -15.51
N LEU A 71 2.45 -2.45 -14.54
CA LEU A 71 1.56 -3.04 -13.52
C LEU A 71 0.27 -3.54 -14.15
N ARG A 72 -0.33 -2.74 -15.04
CA ARG A 72 -1.52 -3.10 -15.80
C ARG A 72 -1.29 -4.35 -16.65
N ALA A 73 -0.17 -4.43 -17.37
CA ALA A 73 0.19 -5.59 -18.16
C ALA A 73 0.39 -6.85 -17.28
N ARG A 74 1.05 -6.70 -16.13
CA ARG A 74 1.31 -7.80 -15.20
C ARG A 74 0.03 -8.44 -14.64
N PHE A 75 -1.01 -7.65 -14.43
CA PHE A 75 -2.29 -8.09 -13.87
C PHE A 75 -3.43 -8.07 -14.89
N ALA A 76 -3.11 -8.14 -16.19
CA ALA A 76 -4.08 -8.06 -17.30
C ALA A 76 -5.08 -9.21 -17.35
N ASP A 77 -4.68 -10.41 -16.87
CA ASP A 77 -5.52 -11.62 -16.92
C ASP A 77 -6.73 -11.56 -15.98
N GLY A 78 -6.99 -10.41 -15.42
CA GLY A 78 -8.17 -10.13 -14.64
C GLY A 78 -8.11 -10.70 -13.22
N GLY A 79 -9.26 -10.88 -12.65
CA GLY A 79 -9.44 -11.42 -11.33
C GLY A 79 -9.51 -10.32 -10.26
N LYS A 80 -8.64 -10.41 -9.25
CA LYS A 80 -8.77 -9.64 -8.02
C LYS A 80 -8.12 -8.25 -8.05
N VAL A 81 -7.24 -8.00 -9.01
CA VAL A 81 -6.42 -6.78 -9.05
C VAL A 81 -6.99 -5.78 -10.05
N ASP A 82 -7.35 -4.62 -9.54
CA ASP A 82 -7.80 -3.46 -10.29
C ASP A 82 -6.68 -2.40 -10.26
N VAL A 83 -6.01 -2.20 -11.38
CA VAL A 83 -4.88 -1.26 -11.50
C VAL A 83 -5.38 0.10 -11.98
N ARG A 84 -5.06 1.15 -11.24
CA ARG A 84 -5.51 2.51 -11.53
C ARG A 84 -4.34 3.48 -11.67
N HIS A 85 -4.35 4.26 -12.74
CA HIS A 85 -3.44 5.38 -12.93
C HIS A 85 -3.99 6.60 -12.20
N ALA A 86 -3.48 6.87 -11.02
CA ALA A 86 -3.96 7.96 -10.19
C ALA A 86 -2.92 8.43 -9.17
N ASP A 87 -3.12 9.64 -8.67
CA ASP A 87 -2.38 10.17 -7.53
C ASP A 87 -3.10 9.80 -6.23
N ILE A 88 -2.38 9.23 -5.29
CA ILE A 88 -2.89 8.85 -3.96
C ILE A 88 -3.53 10.02 -3.21
N LEU A 89 -2.99 11.23 -3.43
CA LEU A 89 -3.45 12.43 -2.74
C LEU A 89 -4.79 12.97 -3.28
N THR A 90 -5.19 12.56 -4.47
CA THR A 90 -6.40 13.06 -5.13
C THR A 90 -7.42 11.98 -5.46
N HIS A 91 -7.01 10.70 -5.47
CA HIS A 91 -7.90 9.58 -5.78
C HIS A 91 -9.03 9.46 -4.76
N ALA A 92 -10.26 9.32 -5.23
CA ALA A 92 -11.41 9.13 -4.36
C ALA A 92 -11.38 7.76 -3.68
N LEU A 93 -11.42 7.75 -2.35
CA LEU A 93 -11.50 6.53 -1.55
C LEU A 93 -12.96 6.19 -1.26
N PRO A 94 -13.31 4.89 -1.18
CA PRO A 94 -14.68 4.48 -0.95
C PRO A 94 -15.13 4.82 0.48
N ARG A 95 -16.44 4.95 0.65
CA ARG A 95 -17.05 5.14 1.99
C ARG A 95 -17.26 3.82 2.74
N ARG A 96 -17.15 2.67 2.05
CA ARG A 96 -17.24 1.34 2.66
C ARG A 96 -15.91 0.93 3.29
N ASP A 97 -15.89 -0.20 3.96
CA ASP A 97 -14.72 -0.75 4.62
C ASP A 97 -13.64 -1.14 3.60
N TYR A 98 -12.40 -0.76 3.90
CA TYR A 98 -11.23 -1.13 3.12
C TYR A 98 -9.99 -1.12 4.00
N ILE A 99 -8.98 -1.84 3.56
CA ILE A 99 -7.65 -1.84 4.15
C ILE A 99 -6.73 -1.04 3.23
N VAL A 100 -5.85 -0.24 3.79
CA VAL A 100 -4.80 0.45 3.03
C VAL A 100 -3.46 -0.18 3.36
N PHE A 101 -2.75 -0.55 2.34
CA PHE A 101 -1.37 -0.97 2.39
C PHE A 101 -0.54 0.04 1.61
N ALA A 102 0.42 0.68 2.23
CA ALA A 102 1.22 1.70 1.56
C ALA A 102 2.66 1.65 2.05
N ASN A 103 3.58 1.81 1.11
CA ASN A 103 4.97 2.10 1.38
C ASN A 103 5.34 3.44 0.71
N PRO A 104 4.76 4.55 1.21
CA PRO A 104 5.02 5.84 0.61
C PRO A 104 6.43 6.33 0.88
N PRO A 105 6.98 7.20 0.01
CA PRO A 105 8.14 7.99 0.35
C PRO A 105 7.90 8.77 1.65
N PHE A 106 8.95 8.98 2.45
CA PHE A 106 8.81 9.63 3.76
C PHE A 106 8.18 11.02 3.71
N ASP A 107 8.46 11.78 2.67
CA ASP A 107 7.90 13.12 2.44
C ASP A 107 6.39 13.10 2.15
N ALA A 108 5.88 12.03 1.55
CA ALA A 108 4.46 11.88 1.26
C ALA A 108 3.65 11.22 2.39
N THR A 109 4.30 10.57 3.35
CA THR A 109 3.62 9.79 4.41
C THR A 109 2.65 10.64 5.23
N ALA A 110 3.07 11.81 5.66
CA ALA A 110 2.22 12.71 6.47
C ALA A 110 0.98 13.18 5.71
N ALA A 111 1.12 13.50 4.42
CA ALA A 111 0.00 13.93 3.58
C ALA A 111 -0.99 12.78 3.34
N ILE A 112 -0.49 11.57 3.12
CA ILE A 112 -1.32 10.38 2.95
C ILE A 112 -2.08 10.05 4.23
N VAL A 113 -1.41 10.03 5.38
CA VAL A 113 -2.06 9.77 6.67
C VAL A 113 -3.15 10.82 6.94
N ARG A 114 -2.84 12.10 6.75
CA ARG A 114 -3.81 13.18 6.94
C ARG A 114 -5.04 12.99 6.04
N ARG A 115 -4.83 12.67 4.77
CA ARG A 115 -5.93 12.44 3.84
C ARG A 115 -6.82 11.26 4.27
N LEU A 116 -6.20 10.15 4.63
CA LEU A 116 -6.93 8.94 5.06
C LEU A 116 -7.74 9.20 6.34
N THR A 117 -7.19 9.95 7.28
CA THR A 117 -7.86 10.31 8.53
C THR A 117 -9.00 11.30 8.33
N THR A 118 -8.85 12.23 7.40
CA THR A 118 -9.90 13.23 7.10
C THR A 118 -11.06 12.61 6.33
N THR A 119 -10.78 11.67 5.44
CA THR A 119 -11.82 11.02 4.61
C THR A 119 -12.65 10.02 5.41
N ASN A 120 -12.06 9.40 6.43
CA ASN A 120 -12.77 8.42 7.27
C ASN A 120 -12.32 8.50 8.74
N PRO A 121 -12.74 9.55 9.48
CA PRO A 121 -12.21 9.84 10.81
C PRO A 121 -12.58 8.82 11.89
N ALA A 122 -13.60 8.03 11.68
CA ALA A 122 -14.23 7.30 12.80
C ALA A 122 -13.51 6.02 13.22
N LYS A 123 -12.66 5.39 12.38
CA LYS A 123 -12.25 4.00 12.67
C LYS A 123 -10.85 3.62 12.11
N MET A 124 -9.87 4.42 12.40
CA MET A 124 -8.49 4.13 11.99
C MET A 124 -7.77 3.25 13.02
N LYS A 125 -7.31 2.08 12.62
CA LYS A 125 -6.34 1.29 13.37
C LYS A 125 -5.03 1.23 12.60
N MET A 126 -4.02 1.95 13.08
CA MET A 126 -2.68 1.90 12.53
C MET A 126 -1.90 0.73 13.13
N CYS A 127 -1.52 -0.25 12.32
CA CYS A 127 -0.63 -1.31 12.72
C CYS A 127 0.77 -1.00 12.22
N ARG A 128 1.70 -0.72 13.12
CA ARG A 128 3.13 -0.68 12.78
C ARG A 128 3.67 -2.11 12.81
N SER A 129 4.36 -2.50 11.76
CA SER A 129 5.18 -3.71 11.82
C SER A 129 6.46 -3.39 12.61
N PRO A 130 6.68 -4.02 13.76
CA PRO A 130 7.91 -3.80 14.52
C PRO A 130 9.10 -4.29 13.69
N GLY A 131 10.15 -3.47 13.59
CA GLY A 131 11.45 -3.84 13.04
C GLY A 131 11.71 -3.50 11.57
N ILE A 132 10.75 -2.89 10.86
CA ILE A 132 10.94 -2.45 9.48
C ILE A 132 10.54 -0.98 9.39
N GLY A 133 11.49 -0.12 8.98
CA GLY A 133 11.31 1.34 8.91
C GLY A 133 10.32 1.82 7.84
N SER A 134 9.46 0.96 7.34
CA SER A 134 8.39 1.30 6.40
C SER A 134 7.06 1.39 7.13
N SER A 135 6.37 2.50 6.94
CA SER A 135 5.05 2.74 7.51
C SER A 135 4.00 1.98 6.71
N ILE A 136 3.73 0.75 7.11
CA ILE A 136 2.56 0.03 6.63
C ILE A 136 1.38 0.52 7.46
N ILE A 137 0.48 1.21 6.82
CA ILE A 137 -0.69 1.78 7.47
C ILE A 137 -1.89 0.90 7.16
N ARG A 138 -2.42 0.26 8.18
CA ARG A 138 -3.67 -0.49 8.07
C ARG A 138 -4.81 0.39 8.59
N PHE A 139 -5.79 0.64 7.73
CA PHE A 139 -7.07 1.23 8.11
C PHE A 139 -8.12 0.14 8.06
N CYS A 140 -8.67 -0.19 9.21
CA CYS A 140 -9.79 -1.12 9.31
C CYS A 140 -10.96 -0.39 9.92
N ARG A 141 -12.13 -0.52 9.32
CA ARG A 141 -13.37 -0.22 10.02
C ARG A 141 -13.61 -1.35 11.02
N LYS A 142 -13.78 -1.03 12.29
CA LYS A 142 -14.32 -1.99 13.25
C LYS A 142 -15.82 -2.12 13.01
N PRO A 143 -16.36 -3.34 13.12
CA PRO A 143 -17.81 -3.52 13.18
C PRO A 143 -18.43 -2.78 14.34
#